data_08e5260e63465b5b5bc4738b17b5a7e2
#
_entry.id   08e5260e63465b5b5bc4738b17b5a7e2
#
_cell.length_a   1.000
_cell.length_b   1.000
_cell.length_c   1.000
_cell.angle_alpha   90.00
_cell.angle_beta   90.00
_cell.angle_gamma   90.00
#
_symmetry.space_group_name_H-M   'P 1'
#
loop_
_entity.id
_entity.type
_entity.pdbx_description
1 polymer ?
#
loop_
_entity_poly.entity_id
_entity_poly.type
_entity_poly.pdbx_seq_one_letter_code
_entity_poly.pdbx_strand_id
1 'polypeptide(L)'
;MSSWDYIAIAGILIAGVPHGGFDGAVARRTGWAILKRSTLAFHASYILLAALVAVAWLSAPGIILALFLFISAIHFGSSDIRSVTKPWQWQCFLPLTAHSGLVCIAIPGLHPELVLPLFNILVGETNALEILGGINY
;
A
#
# COMPACT_ATOMS: atom_id res chain seq x y z
N MET A 1 9.19 -1.91 -21.57
CA MET A 1 9.83 -2.11 -20.25
C MET A 1 11.33 -2.18 -20.45
N SER A 2 12.08 -1.42 -19.70
CA SER A 2 13.56 -1.43 -19.71
C SER A 2 14.10 -2.57 -18.85
N SER A 3 15.40 -2.89 -18.97
CA SER A 3 16.04 -3.87 -18.08
C SER A 3 15.96 -3.46 -16.60
N TRP A 4 15.92 -2.17 -16.33
CA TRP A 4 15.76 -1.61 -14.97
C TRP A 4 14.38 -1.89 -14.39
N ASP A 5 13.32 -1.93 -15.21
CA ASP A 5 11.96 -2.25 -14.77
C ASP A 5 11.88 -3.69 -14.27
N TYR A 6 12.52 -4.63 -14.96
CA TYR A 6 12.59 -6.04 -14.53
C TYR A 6 13.38 -6.20 -13.23
N ILE A 7 14.49 -5.46 -13.06
CA ILE A 7 15.28 -5.46 -11.81
C ILE A 7 14.44 -4.90 -10.67
N ALA A 8 13.72 -3.79 -10.89
CA ALA A 8 12.83 -3.20 -9.90
C ALA A 8 11.70 -4.16 -9.49
N ILE A 9 11.03 -4.79 -10.46
CA ILE A 9 9.97 -5.78 -10.20
C ILE A 9 10.53 -6.96 -9.42
N ALA A 10 11.68 -7.50 -9.81
CA ALA A 10 12.33 -8.59 -9.08
C ALA A 10 12.67 -8.17 -7.64
N GLY A 11 13.18 -6.97 -7.44
CA GLY A 11 13.46 -6.42 -6.11
C GLY A 11 12.20 -6.30 -5.24
N ILE A 12 11.10 -5.80 -5.81
CA ILE A 12 9.80 -5.70 -5.12
C ILE A 12 9.27 -7.09 -4.75
N LEU A 13 9.36 -8.07 -5.65
CA LEU A 13 8.91 -9.44 -5.38
C LEU A 13 9.77 -10.11 -4.30
N ILE A 14 11.10 -9.98 -4.38
CA ILE A 14 12.03 -10.58 -3.41
C ILE A 14 11.84 -9.96 -2.02
N ALA A 15 11.60 -8.66 -1.93
CA ALA A 15 11.38 -7.97 -0.67
C ALA A 15 9.93 -8.09 -0.17
N GLY A 16 8.94 -8.02 -1.06
CA GLY A 16 7.52 -7.99 -0.71
C GLY A 16 6.95 -9.36 -0.35
N VAL A 17 7.32 -10.42 -1.08
CA VAL A 17 6.81 -11.78 -0.80
C VAL A 17 7.17 -12.28 0.61
N PRO A 18 8.42 -12.12 1.10
CA PRO A 18 8.73 -12.46 2.49
C PRO A 18 7.94 -11.65 3.50
N HIS A 19 7.63 -10.39 3.20
CA HIS A 19 6.87 -9.51 4.10
C HIS A 19 5.50 -10.10 4.42
N GLY A 20 4.72 -10.48 3.41
CA GLY A 20 3.43 -11.16 3.59
C GLY A 20 3.57 -12.59 4.14
N GLY A 21 4.68 -13.27 3.85
CA GLY A 21 4.94 -14.63 4.33
C GLY A 21 5.11 -14.73 5.86
N PHE A 22 5.51 -13.65 6.53
CA PHE A 22 5.66 -13.60 7.98
C PHE A 22 4.36 -13.31 8.74
N ASP A 23 3.28 -12.89 8.07
CA ASP A 23 2.02 -12.51 8.73
C ASP A 23 1.44 -13.63 9.60
N GLY A 24 1.51 -14.88 9.14
CA GLY A 24 1.09 -16.02 9.92
C GLY A 24 1.95 -16.29 11.18
N ALA A 25 3.24 -15.95 11.13
CA ALA A 25 4.14 -16.06 12.28
C ALA A 25 3.87 -14.92 13.27
N VAL A 26 3.63 -13.72 12.78
CA VAL A 26 3.24 -12.55 13.59
C VAL A 26 1.90 -12.81 14.26
N ALA A 27 0.89 -13.31 13.54
CA ALA A 27 -0.42 -13.66 14.09
C ALA A 27 -0.31 -14.67 15.23
N ARG A 28 0.56 -15.68 15.11
CA ARG A 28 0.84 -16.63 16.21
C ARG A 28 1.51 -15.96 17.39
N ARG A 29 2.49 -15.10 17.15
CA ARG A 29 3.24 -14.41 18.20
C ARG A 29 2.38 -13.40 18.98
N THR A 30 1.39 -12.82 18.33
CA THR A 30 0.42 -11.88 18.94
C THR A 30 -0.77 -12.61 19.60
N GLY A 31 -0.80 -13.94 19.58
CA GLY A 31 -1.86 -14.73 20.21
C GLY A 31 -3.11 -14.98 19.35
N TRP A 32 -3.11 -14.53 18.10
CA TRP A 32 -4.28 -14.65 17.21
C TRP A 32 -4.45 -16.04 16.59
N ALA A 33 -3.41 -16.83 16.48
CA ALA A 33 -3.41 -18.12 15.78
C ALA A 33 -2.78 -19.25 16.60
N ILE A 34 -3.18 -19.37 17.87
CA ILE A 34 -2.61 -20.36 18.80
C ILE A 34 -3.20 -21.76 18.57
N LEU A 35 -4.50 -21.85 18.27
CA LEU A 35 -5.23 -23.09 18.03
C LEU A 35 -5.33 -23.39 16.52
N LYS A 36 -5.39 -24.68 16.13
CA LYS A 36 -5.59 -25.08 14.73
C LYS A 36 -6.79 -24.37 14.06
N ARG A 37 -7.90 -24.21 14.76
CA ARG A 37 -9.10 -23.50 14.27
C ARG A 37 -8.83 -22.02 14.03
N SER A 38 -8.11 -21.34 14.92
CA SER A 38 -7.77 -19.91 14.75
C SER A 38 -6.76 -19.70 13.64
N THR A 39 -5.83 -20.64 13.44
CA THR A 39 -4.89 -20.61 12.31
C THR A 39 -5.64 -20.73 10.97
N LEU A 40 -6.58 -21.67 10.87
CA LEU A 40 -7.41 -21.84 9.67
C LEU A 40 -8.27 -20.59 9.41
N ALA A 41 -8.93 -20.07 10.45
CA ALA A 41 -9.73 -18.85 10.35
C ALA A 41 -8.89 -17.65 9.90
N PHE A 42 -7.67 -17.50 10.43
CA PHE A 42 -6.73 -16.45 10.00
C PHE A 42 -6.41 -16.54 8.50
N HIS A 43 -6.01 -17.75 8.02
CA HIS A 43 -5.68 -17.91 6.60
C HIS A 43 -6.90 -17.76 5.69
N ALA A 44 -8.06 -18.26 6.13
CA ALA A 44 -9.32 -18.08 5.39
C ALA A 44 -9.70 -16.59 5.29
N SER A 45 -9.59 -15.83 6.38
CA SER A 45 -9.83 -14.38 6.38
C SER A 45 -8.85 -13.64 5.48
N TYR A 46 -7.58 -14.06 5.49
CA TYR A 46 -6.54 -13.46 4.64
C TYR A 46 -6.83 -13.67 3.15
N ILE A 47 -7.19 -14.92 2.78
CA ILE A 47 -7.56 -15.26 1.40
C ILE A 47 -8.85 -14.51 0.99
N LEU A 48 -9.84 -14.48 1.89
CA LEU A 48 -11.09 -13.75 1.62
C LEU A 48 -10.84 -12.26 1.40
N LEU A 49 -10.02 -11.64 2.24
CA LEU A 49 -9.66 -10.22 2.08
C LEU A 49 -8.94 -9.99 0.74
N ALA A 50 -7.98 -10.84 0.38
CA ALA A 50 -7.28 -10.75 -0.90
C ALA A 50 -8.25 -10.88 -2.08
N ALA A 51 -9.20 -11.82 -2.01
CA ALA A 51 -10.24 -12.00 -3.03
C ALA A 51 -11.16 -10.76 -3.13
N LEU A 52 -11.58 -10.21 -2.00
CA LEU A 52 -12.40 -8.98 -1.97
C LEU A 52 -11.66 -7.79 -2.60
N VAL A 53 -10.38 -7.61 -2.28
CA VAL A 53 -9.56 -6.55 -2.88
C VAL A 53 -9.41 -6.78 -4.38
N ALA A 54 -9.20 -8.02 -4.83
CA ALA A 54 -9.10 -8.34 -6.26
C ALA A 54 -10.41 -8.03 -7.00
N VAL A 55 -11.56 -8.43 -6.45
CA VAL A 55 -12.88 -8.11 -7.03
C VAL A 55 -13.12 -6.61 -7.07
N ALA A 56 -12.82 -5.90 -5.98
CA ALA A 56 -12.94 -4.45 -5.91
C ALA A 56 -12.03 -3.75 -6.94
N TRP A 57 -10.81 -4.25 -7.13
CA TRP A 57 -9.89 -3.76 -8.15
C TRP A 57 -10.44 -3.91 -9.56
N LEU A 58 -11.01 -5.07 -9.88
CA LEU A 58 -11.63 -5.32 -11.18
C LEU A 58 -12.87 -4.44 -11.43
N SER A 59 -13.56 -4.03 -10.36
CA SER A 59 -14.79 -3.22 -10.44
C SER A 59 -14.52 -1.72 -10.48
N ALA A 60 -13.54 -1.24 -9.74
CA ALA A 60 -13.24 0.19 -9.58
C ALA A 60 -11.74 0.43 -9.36
N PRO A 61 -10.89 0.17 -10.36
CA PRO A 61 -9.43 0.17 -10.20
C PRO A 61 -8.88 1.53 -9.74
N GLY A 62 -9.41 2.65 -10.25
CA GLY A 62 -8.97 3.98 -9.85
C GLY A 62 -9.23 4.28 -8.38
N ILE A 63 -10.43 3.96 -7.88
CA ILE A 63 -10.78 4.15 -6.46
C ILE A 63 -9.90 3.27 -5.57
N ILE A 64 -9.68 2.02 -5.96
CA ILE A 64 -8.87 1.09 -5.17
C ILE A 64 -7.40 1.51 -5.14
N LEU A 65 -6.85 2.02 -6.25
CA LEU A 65 -5.49 2.57 -6.26
C LEU A 65 -5.39 3.80 -5.36
N ALA A 66 -6.34 4.72 -5.42
CA ALA A 66 -6.36 5.90 -4.54
C ALA A 66 -6.44 5.51 -3.05
N LEU A 67 -7.31 4.56 -2.70
CA LEU A 67 -7.40 4.01 -1.35
C LEU A 67 -6.11 3.31 -0.93
N PHE A 68 -5.49 2.55 -1.81
CA PHE A 68 -4.21 1.90 -1.54
C PHE A 68 -3.10 2.92 -1.24
N LEU A 69 -2.98 3.98 -2.04
CA LEU A 69 -2.02 5.06 -1.81
C LEU A 69 -2.28 5.75 -0.47
N PHE A 70 -3.55 6.03 -0.15
CA PHE A 70 -3.94 6.67 1.10
C PHE A 70 -3.63 5.79 2.32
N ILE A 71 -4.00 4.51 2.29
CA ILE A 71 -3.71 3.55 3.37
C ILE A 71 -2.20 3.36 3.52
N SER A 72 -1.46 3.25 2.40
CA SER A 72 -0.01 3.14 2.40
C SER A 72 0.65 4.37 3.02
N ALA A 73 0.16 5.57 2.70
CA ALA A 73 0.62 6.80 3.29
C ALA A 73 0.48 6.77 4.82
N ILE A 74 -0.69 6.42 5.34
CA ILE A 74 -0.92 6.32 6.79
C ILE A 74 -0.05 5.22 7.41
N HIS A 75 0.03 4.07 6.76
CA HIS A 75 0.77 2.91 7.28
C HIS A 75 2.27 3.21 7.44
N PHE A 76 2.91 3.67 6.37
CA PHE A 76 4.35 3.98 6.39
C PHE A 76 4.63 5.19 7.28
N GLY A 77 3.86 6.27 7.16
CA GLY A 77 4.04 7.45 7.98
C GLY A 77 3.88 7.17 9.47
N SER A 78 2.89 6.38 9.86
CA SER A 78 2.68 6.02 11.27
C SER A 78 3.79 5.09 11.81
N SER A 79 4.38 4.26 10.97
CA SER A 79 5.51 3.42 11.32
C SER A 79 6.76 4.26 11.61
N ASP A 80 7.06 5.23 10.75
CA ASP A 80 8.25 6.07 10.84
C ASP A 80 8.23 7.02 12.04
N ILE A 81 7.06 7.57 12.38
CA ILE A 81 6.93 8.50 13.50
C ILE A 81 6.76 7.83 14.87
N ARG A 82 6.53 6.52 14.90
CA ARG A 82 6.24 5.78 16.15
C ARG A 82 7.35 5.89 17.20
N SER A 83 8.61 6.09 16.77
CA SER A 83 9.76 6.28 17.66
C SER A 83 9.89 7.69 18.19
N VAL A 84 9.24 8.68 17.60
CA VAL A 84 9.44 10.10 17.85
C VAL A 84 8.27 10.72 18.61
N THR A 85 7.06 10.22 18.42
CA THR A 85 5.85 10.81 18.96
C THR A 85 4.89 9.76 19.52
N LYS A 86 4.07 10.16 20.52
CA LYS A 86 2.95 9.32 20.96
C LYS A 86 1.91 9.27 19.84
N PRO A 87 1.40 8.08 19.48
CA PRO A 87 0.40 7.95 18.43
C PRO A 87 -0.84 8.78 18.75
N TRP A 88 -1.43 9.38 17.70
CA TRP A 88 -2.71 10.11 17.75
C TRP A 88 -2.70 11.48 18.43
N GLN A 89 -1.56 12.13 18.61
CA GLN A 89 -1.53 13.56 18.90
C GLN A 89 -1.56 14.34 17.59
N TRP A 90 -2.28 15.48 17.56
CA TRP A 90 -2.36 16.31 16.34
C TRP A 90 -0.98 16.77 15.83
N GLN A 91 -0.01 16.89 16.72
CA GLN A 91 1.40 17.20 16.42
C GLN A 91 2.10 16.12 15.55
N CYS A 92 1.53 14.90 15.51
CA CYS A 92 2.04 13.83 14.65
C CYS A 92 1.59 14.00 13.19
N PHE A 93 0.60 14.85 12.93
CA PHE A 93 0.03 14.98 11.59
C PHE A 93 1.05 15.52 10.59
N LEU A 94 1.84 16.52 10.97
CA LEU A 94 2.85 17.10 10.10
C LEU A 94 4.00 16.11 9.76
N PRO A 95 4.64 15.42 10.73
CA PRO A 95 5.60 14.36 10.43
C PRO A 95 5.00 13.21 9.64
N LEU A 96 3.76 12.80 9.98
CA LEU A 96 3.04 11.76 9.27
C LEU A 96 2.89 12.10 7.78
N THR A 97 2.40 13.29 7.48
CA THR A 97 2.20 13.75 6.10
C THR A 97 3.53 13.99 5.38
N ALA A 98 4.56 14.48 6.06
CA ALA A 98 5.87 14.70 5.48
C ALA A 98 6.55 13.37 5.09
N HIS A 99 6.53 12.36 5.96
CA HIS A 99 7.17 11.07 5.68
C HIS A 99 6.41 10.23 4.66
N SER A 100 5.10 10.15 4.78
CA SER A 100 4.26 9.30 3.94
C SER A 100 3.73 10.00 2.69
N GLY A 101 3.37 11.27 2.85
CA GLY A 101 2.87 12.09 1.75
C GLY A 101 3.92 12.31 0.66
N LEU A 102 5.21 12.31 1.03
CA LEU A 102 6.29 12.46 0.05
C LEU A 102 6.26 11.34 -1.00
N VAL A 103 6.20 10.10 -0.58
CA VAL A 103 6.27 8.95 -1.50
C VAL A 103 4.96 8.71 -2.22
N CYS A 104 3.83 8.77 -1.51
CA CYS A 104 2.53 8.37 -2.06
C CYS A 104 1.80 9.50 -2.79
N ILE A 105 2.11 10.76 -2.49
CA ILE A 105 1.39 11.93 -3.00
C ILE A 105 2.35 12.90 -3.71
N ALA A 106 3.43 13.35 -3.03
CA ALA A 106 4.28 14.39 -3.57
C ALA A 106 5.08 13.93 -4.79
N ILE A 107 5.64 12.73 -4.78
CA ILE A 107 6.36 12.21 -5.95
C ILE A 107 5.43 12.06 -7.16
N PRO A 108 4.25 11.43 -7.07
CA PRO A 108 3.29 11.41 -8.17
C PRO A 108 2.83 12.78 -8.62
N GLY A 109 2.61 13.70 -7.70
CA GLY A 109 2.18 15.07 -8.02
C GLY A 109 3.27 15.91 -8.68
N LEU A 110 4.51 15.79 -8.25
CA LEU A 110 5.65 16.55 -8.79
C LEU A 110 6.21 15.97 -10.10
N HIS A 111 6.03 14.67 -10.32
CA HIS A 111 6.55 13.94 -11.49
C HIS A 111 5.46 13.12 -12.18
N PRO A 112 4.31 13.73 -12.56
CA PRO A 112 3.19 13.00 -13.16
C PRO A 112 3.59 12.30 -14.46
N GLU A 113 4.52 12.87 -15.23
CA GLU A 113 5.04 12.29 -16.48
C GLU A 113 5.78 10.96 -16.28
N LEU A 114 6.41 10.77 -15.11
CA LEU A 114 7.12 9.52 -14.78
C LEU A 114 6.17 8.47 -14.21
N VAL A 115 5.12 8.91 -13.51
CA VAL A 115 4.19 8.02 -12.80
C VAL A 115 3.01 7.62 -13.68
N LEU A 116 2.57 8.48 -14.61
CA LEU A 116 1.44 8.21 -15.50
C LEU A 116 1.54 6.87 -16.25
N PRO A 117 2.69 6.47 -16.83
CA PRO A 117 2.79 5.18 -17.50
C PRO A 117 2.58 3.99 -16.56
N LEU A 118 3.00 4.10 -15.30
CA LEU A 118 2.82 3.07 -14.29
C LEU A 118 1.35 2.98 -13.86
N PHE A 119 0.72 4.12 -13.59
CA PHE A 119 -0.70 4.18 -13.24
C PHE A 119 -1.58 3.71 -14.38
N ASN A 120 -1.23 4.05 -15.64
CA ASN A 120 -1.95 3.59 -16.81
C ASN A 120 -1.96 2.05 -16.92
N ILE A 121 -0.84 1.40 -16.65
CA ILE A 121 -0.76 -0.08 -16.62
C ILE A 121 -1.65 -0.66 -15.52
N LEU A 122 -1.73 0.00 -14.37
CA LEU A 122 -2.45 -0.49 -13.20
C LEU A 122 -3.97 -0.29 -13.29
N VAL A 123 -4.41 0.88 -13.75
CA VAL A 123 -5.83 1.29 -13.65
C VAL A 123 -6.43 1.81 -14.95
N GLY A 124 -5.65 1.87 -16.03
CA GLY A 124 -6.04 2.46 -17.31
C GLY A 124 -5.88 3.99 -17.33
N GLU A 125 -5.78 4.54 -18.54
CA GLU A 125 -5.40 5.93 -18.77
C GLU A 125 -6.37 6.94 -18.13
N THR A 126 -7.67 6.73 -18.26
CA THR A 126 -8.69 7.63 -17.70
C THR A 126 -8.55 7.74 -16.17
N ASN A 127 -8.50 6.61 -15.46
CA ASN A 127 -8.35 6.61 -14.01
C ASN A 127 -6.99 7.17 -13.57
N ALA A 128 -5.92 6.89 -14.32
CA ALA A 128 -4.60 7.41 -14.04
C ALA A 128 -4.55 8.94 -14.10
N LEU A 129 -5.16 9.53 -15.13
CA LEU A 129 -5.27 10.97 -15.28
C LEU A 129 -6.12 11.62 -14.19
N GLU A 130 -7.25 11.00 -13.81
CA GLU A 130 -8.09 11.47 -12.72
C GLU A 130 -7.37 11.49 -11.37
N ILE A 131 -6.64 10.41 -11.05
CA ILE A 131 -5.86 10.32 -9.80
C ILE A 131 -4.78 11.39 -9.76
N LEU A 132 -3.99 11.53 -10.84
CA LEU A 132 -2.91 12.52 -10.90
C LEU A 132 -3.47 13.94 -10.93
N GLY A 133 -4.59 14.17 -11.61
CA GLY A 133 -5.31 15.44 -11.58
C GLY A 133 -5.76 15.79 -10.16
N GLY A 134 -6.32 14.86 -9.42
CA GLY A 134 -6.73 15.05 -8.03
C GLY A 134 -5.59 15.30 -7.03
N ILE A 135 -4.36 14.86 -7.35
CA ILE A 135 -3.16 15.14 -6.52
C ILE A 135 -2.63 16.56 -6.77
N ASN A 136 -2.87 17.12 -7.96
CA ASN A 136 -2.33 18.43 -8.38
C ASN A 136 -3.26 19.61 -8.09
N TYR A 137 -4.45 19.37 -7.54
CA TYR A 137 -5.37 20.39 -7.04
C TYR A 137 -5.32 20.48 -5.50
#